data_ed59b0c867ff231fc01abc93def84b0d
#
_entry.id   ed59b0c867ff231fc01abc93def84b0d
#
_cell.length_a   1.000
_cell.length_b   1.000
_cell.length_c   1.000
_cell.angle_alpha   90.00
_cell.angle_beta   90.00
_cell.angle_gamma   90.00
#
_symmetry.space_group_name_H-M   'P 1'
#
loop_
_entity.id
_entity.type
_entity.pdbx_description
1 polymer ?
#
loop_
_entity_poly.entity_id
_entity_poly.type
_entity_poly.pdbx_seq_one_letter_code
_entity_poly.pdbx_strand_id
1 'polypeptide(L)'
;MQTAAYESKQSIMQRIITVFVFTLLVATIGLYTGRFIPPALILPLSILEVVMIIAAFWLRRKKAVGYVFVFSFAFISGMTLFPIISHYASAAGAYVVLEAFGSSFVIFAVLGTIGAKTKKDLSFLWSFLLVAVIALLAVGIFNIFSPLNSAAMMAYSVIGTIVFSMYILYDLNQIKHRDITADLIPLMALTLYIDFINLFINLLRFFGILNSDD
;
A
#
# COMPACT_ATOMS: atom_id res chain seq x y z
N MET A 1 -13.45 -27.00 29.81
CA MET A 1 -14.26 -25.97 29.14
C MET A 1 -13.36 -24.78 28.87
N GLN A 2 -13.10 -24.54 27.59
CA GLN A 2 -12.09 -23.61 27.09
C GLN A 2 -12.53 -22.17 27.35
N THR A 3 -11.79 -21.46 28.18
CA THR A 3 -11.67 -20.02 28.11
C THR A 3 -10.80 -19.72 26.89
N ALA A 4 -11.42 -19.62 25.71
CA ALA A 4 -10.78 -18.90 24.61
C ALA A 4 -10.51 -17.49 25.14
N ALA A 5 -9.24 -17.19 25.42
CA ALA A 5 -8.84 -15.86 25.83
C ALA A 5 -9.28 -14.90 24.71
N TYR A 6 -10.25 -14.05 25.01
CA TYR A 6 -10.72 -13.00 24.11
C TYR A 6 -9.53 -12.06 23.92
N GLU A 7 -8.82 -12.21 22.78
CA GLU A 7 -7.68 -11.35 22.49
C GLU A 7 -8.17 -9.90 22.53
N SER A 8 -7.49 -9.05 23.29
CA SER A 8 -7.87 -7.64 23.38
C SER A 8 -7.69 -7.00 21.99
N LYS A 9 -8.57 -6.05 21.63
CA LYS A 9 -8.46 -5.28 20.36
C LYS A 9 -7.07 -4.64 20.21
N GLN A 10 -6.42 -4.30 21.32
CA GLN A 10 -5.06 -3.78 21.34
C GLN A 10 -4.03 -4.82 20.90
N SER A 11 -4.17 -6.07 21.34
CA SER A 11 -3.28 -7.17 20.93
C SER A 11 -3.41 -7.46 19.44
N ILE A 12 -4.64 -7.48 18.90
CA ILE A 12 -4.90 -7.67 17.47
C ILE A 12 -4.28 -6.54 16.64
N MET A 13 -4.47 -5.28 17.05
CA MET A 13 -3.86 -4.12 16.39
C MET A 13 -2.33 -4.24 16.34
N GLN A 14 -1.71 -4.58 17.47
CA GLN A 14 -0.25 -4.77 17.54
C GLN A 14 0.23 -5.88 16.60
N ARG A 15 -0.48 -6.99 16.52
CA ARG A 15 -0.15 -8.10 15.61
C ARG A 15 -0.28 -7.68 14.16
N ILE A 16 -1.34 -6.93 13.78
CA ILE A 16 -1.51 -6.41 12.42
C ILE A 16 -0.34 -5.50 12.04
N ILE A 17 0.04 -4.54 12.91
CA ILE A 17 1.17 -3.64 12.67
C ILE A 17 2.49 -4.43 12.59
N THR A 18 2.69 -5.43 13.43
CA THR A 18 3.87 -6.30 13.38
C THR A 18 3.97 -7.02 12.04
N VAL A 19 2.88 -7.64 11.57
CA VAL A 19 2.85 -8.31 10.26
C VAL A 19 3.07 -7.32 9.13
N PHE A 20 2.47 -6.13 9.20
CA PHE A 20 2.71 -5.04 8.24
C PHE A 20 4.20 -4.66 8.16
N VAL A 21 4.88 -4.50 9.29
CA VAL A 21 6.34 -4.22 9.32
C VAL A 21 7.12 -5.36 8.66
N PHE A 22 6.77 -6.62 8.94
CA PHE A 22 7.40 -7.75 8.26
C PHE A 22 7.13 -7.76 6.76
N THR A 23 5.94 -7.35 6.28
CA THR A 23 5.71 -7.22 4.83
C THR A 23 6.62 -6.17 4.19
N LEU A 24 6.89 -5.05 4.85
CA LEU A 24 7.83 -4.05 4.36
C LEU A 24 9.26 -4.60 4.26
N LEU A 25 9.70 -5.40 5.25
CA LEU A 25 11.00 -6.05 5.21
C LEU A 25 11.09 -7.05 4.05
N VAL A 26 10.07 -7.87 3.85
CA VAL A 26 9.99 -8.83 2.73
C VAL A 26 9.96 -8.10 1.38
N ALA A 27 9.20 -7.00 1.27
CA ALA A 27 9.19 -6.16 0.07
C ALA A 27 10.56 -5.53 -0.22
N THR A 28 11.31 -5.15 0.81
CA THR A 28 12.68 -4.64 0.65
C THR A 28 13.62 -5.71 0.08
N ILE A 29 13.47 -6.98 0.52
CA ILE A 29 14.21 -8.11 -0.07
C ILE A 29 13.77 -8.32 -1.53
N GLY A 30 12.46 -8.23 -1.81
CA GLY A 30 11.92 -8.27 -3.17
C GLY A 30 12.48 -7.15 -4.06
N LEU A 31 12.53 -5.92 -3.55
CA LEU A 31 13.12 -4.77 -4.25
C LEU A 31 14.59 -5.01 -4.62
N TYR A 32 15.40 -5.52 -3.68
CA TYR A 32 16.78 -5.89 -3.96
C TYR A 32 16.88 -6.97 -5.03
N THR A 33 16.00 -7.96 -4.99
CA THR A 33 15.93 -9.05 -5.98
C THR A 33 15.48 -8.54 -7.33
N GLY A 34 14.58 -7.56 -7.36
CA GLY A 34 14.03 -6.94 -8.57
C GLY A 34 15.09 -6.38 -9.52
N ARG A 35 16.24 -5.94 -8.99
CA ARG A 35 17.40 -5.48 -9.82
C ARG A 35 17.95 -6.53 -10.76
N PHE A 36 17.74 -7.81 -10.48
CA PHE A 36 18.24 -8.93 -11.28
C PHE A 36 17.16 -9.51 -12.22
N ILE A 37 15.93 -9.02 -12.13
CA ILE A 37 14.80 -9.52 -12.93
C ILE A 37 14.88 -8.95 -14.33
N PRO A 38 14.86 -9.79 -15.40
CA PRO A 38 14.77 -9.31 -16.77
C PRO A 38 13.54 -8.42 -16.97
N PRO A 39 13.65 -7.28 -17.70
CA PRO A 39 12.53 -6.37 -17.94
C PRO A 39 11.26 -7.05 -18.49
N ALA A 40 11.43 -8.12 -19.29
CA ALA A 40 10.33 -8.89 -19.87
C ALA A 40 9.44 -9.58 -18.81
N LEU A 41 9.96 -9.83 -17.59
CA LEU A 41 9.21 -10.46 -16.50
C LEU A 41 8.47 -9.46 -15.62
N ILE A 42 8.75 -8.17 -15.73
CA ILE A 42 8.10 -7.15 -14.89
C ILE A 42 6.59 -7.09 -15.16
N LEU A 43 6.18 -7.08 -16.44
CA LEU A 43 4.76 -7.06 -16.80
C LEU A 43 4.02 -8.32 -16.32
N PRO A 44 4.50 -9.57 -16.56
CA PRO A 44 3.89 -10.78 -15.99
C PRO A 44 3.77 -10.74 -14.45
N LEU A 45 4.80 -10.25 -13.74
CA LEU A 45 4.76 -10.13 -12.27
C LEU A 45 3.73 -9.08 -11.82
N SER A 46 3.62 -7.94 -12.50
CA SER A 46 2.60 -6.92 -12.22
C SER A 46 1.19 -7.46 -12.47
N ILE A 47 0.98 -8.25 -13.51
CA ILE A 47 -0.31 -8.93 -13.74
C ILE A 47 -0.59 -9.92 -12.61
N LEU A 48 0.41 -10.68 -12.17
CA LEU A 48 0.27 -11.60 -11.03
C LEU A 48 -0.12 -10.85 -9.75
N GLU A 49 0.45 -9.66 -9.47
CA GLU A 49 0.04 -8.82 -8.33
C GLU A 49 -1.44 -8.44 -8.41
N VAL A 50 -1.91 -7.99 -9.57
CA VAL A 50 -3.33 -7.64 -9.77
C VAL A 50 -4.22 -8.86 -9.53
N VAL A 51 -3.85 -10.03 -10.05
CA VAL A 51 -4.56 -11.30 -9.82
C VAL A 51 -4.56 -11.64 -8.33
N MET A 52 -3.44 -11.47 -7.63
CA MET A 52 -3.37 -11.71 -6.19
C MET A 52 -4.26 -10.75 -5.39
N ILE A 53 -4.33 -9.47 -5.76
CA ILE A 53 -5.25 -8.50 -5.12
C ILE A 53 -6.71 -8.95 -5.29
N ILE A 54 -7.10 -9.32 -6.51
CA ILE A 54 -8.45 -9.82 -6.81
C ILE A 54 -8.72 -11.11 -6.01
N ALA A 55 -7.77 -12.03 -5.97
CA ALA A 55 -7.86 -13.27 -5.20
C ALA A 55 -8.01 -12.99 -3.70
N ALA A 56 -7.24 -12.04 -3.13
CA ALA A 56 -7.36 -11.63 -1.74
C ALA A 56 -8.77 -11.12 -1.40
N PHE A 57 -9.37 -10.34 -2.31
CA PHE A 57 -10.73 -9.85 -2.15
C PHE A 57 -11.77 -10.98 -2.14
N TRP A 58 -11.60 -12.00 -2.98
CA TRP A 58 -12.45 -13.19 -3.02
C TRP A 58 -12.24 -14.10 -1.80
N LEU A 59 -10.99 -14.33 -1.42
CA LEU A 59 -10.59 -15.18 -0.30
C LEU A 59 -10.96 -14.55 1.05
N ARG A 60 -11.13 -13.23 1.12
CA ARG A 60 -11.59 -12.51 2.31
C ARG A 60 -12.85 -13.12 2.91
N ARG A 61 -13.83 -13.50 2.07
CA ARG A 61 -15.09 -14.10 2.51
C ARG A 61 -14.90 -15.47 3.15
N LYS A 62 -13.83 -16.19 2.75
CA LYS A 62 -13.49 -17.53 3.24
C LYS A 62 -12.44 -17.49 4.35
N LYS A 63 -11.98 -16.29 4.76
CA LYS A 63 -10.88 -16.10 5.72
C LYS A 63 -9.60 -16.89 5.36
N ALA A 64 -9.33 -17.03 4.06
CA ALA A 64 -8.28 -17.90 3.53
C ALA A 64 -7.00 -17.15 3.12
N VAL A 65 -6.89 -15.84 3.43
CA VAL A 65 -5.65 -15.07 3.20
C VAL A 65 -4.71 -15.34 4.37
N GLY A 66 -3.73 -16.20 4.15
CA GLY A 66 -2.73 -16.55 5.16
C GLY A 66 -1.43 -15.73 5.04
N TYR A 67 -0.53 -15.89 6.01
CA TYR A 67 0.77 -15.21 6.03
C TYR A 67 1.63 -15.49 4.78
N VAL A 68 1.63 -16.73 4.29
CA VAL A 68 2.37 -17.11 3.07
C VAL A 68 1.90 -16.27 1.89
N PHE A 69 0.60 -16.10 1.71
CA PHE A 69 0.04 -15.27 0.65
C PHE A 69 0.50 -13.82 0.77
N VAL A 70 0.43 -13.24 1.97
CA VAL A 70 0.80 -11.84 2.23
C VAL A 70 2.28 -11.59 1.97
N PHE A 71 3.16 -12.48 2.46
CA PHE A 71 4.59 -12.33 2.24
C PHE A 71 5.01 -12.60 0.78
N SER A 72 4.35 -13.55 0.09
CA SER A 72 4.58 -13.76 -1.34
C SER A 72 4.17 -12.53 -2.15
N PHE A 73 3.02 -11.94 -1.83
CA PHE A 73 2.56 -10.69 -2.43
C PHE A 73 3.57 -9.57 -2.20
N ALA A 74 4.00 -9.36 -0.95
CA ALA A 74 4.95 -8.29 -0.60
C ALA A 74 6.30 -8.49 -1.32
N PHE A 75 6.78 -9.72 -1.45
CA PHE A 75 8.02 -10.03 -2.17
C PHE A 75 7.91 -9.69 -3.66
N ILE A 76 6.82 -10.13 -4.32
CA ILE A 76 6.56 -9.83 -5.74
C ILE A 76 6.41 -8.34 -5.96
N SER A 77 5.61 -7.67 -5.10
CA SER A 77 5.42 -6.22 -5.13
C SER A 77 6.75 -5.47 -4.99
N GLY A 78 7.62 -5.92 -4.10
CA GLY A 78 8.98 -5.37 -4.00
C GLY A 78 9.76 -5.47 -5.31
N MET A 79 9.70 -6.62 -5.99
CA MET A 79 10.39 -6.80 -7.28
C MET A 79 9.86 -5.86 -8.36
N THR A 80 8.54 -5.69 -8.46
CA THR A 80 7.89 -4.83 -9.46
C THR A 80 8.05 -3.33 -9.16
N LEU A 81 8.38 -2.96 -7.91
CA LEU A 81 8.72 -1.59 -7.53
C LEU A 81 10.10 -1.14 -8.01
N PHE A 82 11.03 -2.08 -8.26
CA PHE A 82 12.41 -1.73 -8.62
C PHE A 82 12.51 -0.80 -9.83
N PRO A 83 11.83 -1.04 -10.97
CA PRO A 83 11.93 -0.16 -12.14
C PRO A 83 11.51 1.29 -11.87
N ILE A 84 10.41 1.50 -11.13
CA ILE A 84 9.93 2.85 -10.83
C ILE A 84 10.86 3.58 -9.86
N ILE A 85 11.36 2.90 -8.84
CA ILE A 85 12.33 3.47 -7.89
C ILE A 85 13.63 3.81 -8.60
N SER A 86 14.16 2.90 -9.43
CA SER A 86 15.37 3.11 -10.21
C SER A 86 15.24 4.28 -11.18
N HIS A 87 14.06 4.42 -11.82
CA HIS A 87 13.78 5.53 -12.74
C HIS A 87 13.91 6.88 -12.02
N TYR A 88 13.19 7.07 -10.91
CA TYR A 88 13.22 8.35 -10.18
C TYR A 88 14.55 8.59 -9.47
N ALA A 89 15.20 7.54 -8.95
CA ALA A 89 16.53 7.68 -8.37
C ALA A 89 17.58 8.11 -9.39
N SER A 90 17.44 7.69 -10.65
CA SER A 90 18.36 8.08 -11.75
C SER A 90 18.03 9.47 -12.32
N ALA A 91 16.75 9.84 -12.38
CA ALA A 91 16.30 11.10 -12.98
C ALA A 91 16.45 12.29 -12.02
N ALA A 92 16.10 12.11 -10.75
CA ALA A 92 16.02 13.19 -9.76
C ALA A 92 16.94 12.98 -8.53
N GLY A 93 17.76 11.90 -8.54
CA GLY A 93 18.68 11.59 -7.45
C GLY A 93 18.11 10.62 -6.40
N ALA A 94 19.01 9.85 -5.78
CA ALA A 94 18.63 8.82 -4.79
C ALA A 94 17.95 9.41 -3.53
N TYR A 95 18.21 10.68 -3.21
CA TYR A 95 17.58 11.35 -2.06
C TYR A 95 16.05 11.46 -2.19
N VAL A 96 15.53 11.56 -3.40
CA VAL A 96 14.08 11.61 -3.68
C VAL A 96 13.37 10.34 -3.17
N VAL A 97 14.03 9.19 -3.28
CA VAL A 97 13.52 7.92 -2.75
C VAL A 97 13.42 7.96 -1.22
N LEU A 98 14.46 8.51 -0.56
CA LEU A 98 14.48 8.66 0.90
C LEU A 98 13.44 9.66 1.39
N GLU A 99 13.25 10.78 0.68
CA GLU A 99 12.22 11.77 0.96
C GLU A 99 10.82 11.16 0.84
N ALA A 100 10.55 10.44 -0.25
CA ALA A 100 9.27 9.77 -0.47
C ALA A 100 9.00 8.72 0.62
N PHE A 101 9.98 7.88 0.95
CA PHE A 101 9.85 6.85 1.97
C PHE A 101 9.65 7.46 3.37
N GLY A 102 10.49 8.43 3.75
CA GLY A 102 10.40 9.11 5.03
C GLY A 102 9.07 9.84 5.20
N SER A 103 8.62 10.57 4.17
CA SER A 103 7.32 11.26 4.16
C SER A 103 6.16 10.27 4.26
N SER A 104 6.22 9.15 3.55
CA SER A 104 5.20 8.08 3.62
C SER A 104 5.11 7.52 5.04
N PHE A 105 6.26 7.27 5.67
CA PHE A 105 6.32 6.76 7.04
C PHE A 105 5.73 7.76 8.05
N VAL A 106 6.06 9.04 7.92
CA VAL A 106 5.52 10.10 8.79
C VAL A 106 4.00 10.22 8.61
N ILE A 107 3.51 10.28 7.37
CA ILE A 107 2.07 10.34 7.08
C ILE A 107 1.36 9.10 7.64
N PHE A 108 1.89 7.90 7.40
CA PHE A 108 1.35 6.65 7.93
C PHE A 108 1.27 6.67 9.47
N ALA A 109 2.35 7.07 10.14
CA ALA A 109 2.39 7.11 11.60
C ALA A 109 1.40 8.13 12.19
N VAL A 110 1.32 9.32 11.61
CA VAL A 110 0.43 10.39 12.07
C VAL A 110 -1.03 10.01 11.81
N LEU A 111 -1.39 9.74 10.56
CA LEU A 111 -2.79 9.43 10.19
C LEU A 111 -3.26 8.11 10.77
N GLY A 112 -2.37 7.11 10.83
CA GLY A 112 -2.65 5.85 11.48
C GLY A 112 -2.96 6.01 12.96
N THR A 113 -2.18 6.84 13.66
CA THR A 113 -2.43 7.18 15.08
C THR A 113 -3.76 7.91 15.25
N ILE A 114 -4.07 8.87 14.37
CA ILE A 114 -5.34 9.59 14.38
C ILE A 114 -6.50 8.61 14.14
N GLY A 115 -6.42 7.75 13.13
CA GLY A 115 -7.43 6.73 12.84
C GLY A 115 -7.67 5.79 14.01
N ALA A 116 -6.59 5.24 14.59
CA ALA A 116 -6.65 4.35 15.74
C ALA A 116 -7.19 5.04 17.02
N LYS A 117 -6.96 6.33 17.22
CA LYS A 117 -7.46 7.08 18.39
C LYS A 117 -8.85 7.67 18.20
N THR A 118 -9.28 7.91 16.97
CA THR A 118 -10.58 8.52 16.66
C THR A 118 -11.72 7.66 17.22
N LYS A 119 -12.62 8.29 17.98
CA LYS A 119 -13.79 7.63 18.61
C LYS A 119 -14.94 7.41 17.63
N LYS A 120 -15.04 8.27 16.61
CA LYS A 120 -16.08 8.18 15.58
C LYS A 120 -15.74 7.06 14.60
N ASP A 121 -16.72 6.24 14.23
CA ASP A 121 -16.59 5.30 13.14
C ASP A 121 -16.56 6.05 11.81
N LEU A 122 -15.52 5.81 11.04
CA LEU A 122 -15.29 6.44 9.73
C LEU A 122 -15.78 5.58 8.57
N SER A 123 -16.62 4.58 8.81
CA SER A 123 -17.15 3.67 7.77
C SER A 123 -17.84 4.40 6.61
N PHE A 124 -18.37 5.60 6.84
CA PHE A 124 -19.00 6.43 5.80
C PHE A 124 -18.03 6.84 4.67
N LEU A 125 -16.70 6.84 4.95
CA LEU A 125 -15.68 7.16 3.94
C LEU A 125 -15.53 6.06 2.88
N TRP A 126 -15.96 4.84 3.17
CA TRP A 126 -15.78 3.68 2.28
C TRP A 126 -16.20 3.94 0.84
N SER A 127 -17.43 4.43 0.65
CA SER A 127 -17.97 4.64 -0.70
C SER A 127 -17.19 5.72 -1.47
N PHE A 128 -16.80 6.79 -0.79
CA PHE A 128 -15.98 7.85 -1.38
C PHE A 128 -14.60 7.33 -1.79
N LEU A 129 -13.92 6.61 -0.88
CA LEU A 129 -12.58 6.06 -1.13
C LEU A 129 -12.60 5.01 -2.23
N LEU A 130 -13.64 4.17 -2.29
CA LEU A 130 -13.81 3.20 -3.36
C LEU A 130 -13.92 3.86 -4.73
N VAL A 131 -14.74 4.90 -4.86
CA VAL A 131 -14.88 5.66 -6.11
C VAL A 131 -13.55 6.34 -6.47
N ALA A 132 -12.88 6.94 -5.50
CA ALA A 132 -11.61 7.61 -5.72
C ALA A 132 -10.52 6.66 -6.20
N VAL A 133 -10.39 5.46 -5.60
CA VAL A 133 -9.38 4.47 -6.05
C VAL A 133 -9.72 3.91 -7.43
N ILE A 134 -11.00 3.68 -7.75
CA ILE A 134 -11.42 3.24 -9.09
C ILE A 134 -11.05 4.32 -10.13
N ALA A 135 -11.28 5.60 -9.82
CA ALA A 135 -10.89 6.70 -10.69
C ALA A 135 -9.36 6.77 -10.90
N LEU A 136 -8.57 6.62 -9.82
CA LEU A 136 -7.11 6.54 -9.92
C LEU A 136 -6.65 5.36 -10.77
N LEU A 137 -7.25 4.18 -10.59
CA LEU A 137 -6.94 3.00 -11.41
C LEU A 137 -7.28 3.24 -12.89
N ALA A 138 -8.43 3.84 -13.19
CA ALA A 138 -8.83 4.16 -14.56
C ALA A 138 -7.84 5.12 -15.23
N VAL A 139 -7.44 6.20 -14.53
CA VAL A 139 -6.41 7.14 -15.03
C VAL A 139 -5.06 6.44 -15.17
N GLY A 140 -4.67 5.58 -14.22
CA GLY A 140 -3.44 4.80 -14.28
C GLY A 140 -3.40 3.85 -15.49
N ILE A 141 -4.51 3.16 -15.78
CA ILE A 141 -4.64 2.31 -16.96
C ILE A 141 -4.58 3.17 -18.25
N PHE A 142 -5.32 4.28 -18.28
CA PHE A 142 -5.29 5.19 -19.42
C PHE A 142 -3.88 5.72 -19.71
N ASN A 143 -3.11 6.01 -18.65
CA ASN A 143 -1.71 6.48 -18.75
C ASN A 143 -0.78 5.47 -19.46
N ILE A 144 -1.11 4.17 -19.47
CA ILE A 144 -0.34 3.15 -20.18
C ILE A 144 -0.46 3.36 -21.71
N PHE A 145 -1.64 3.77 -22.19
CA PHE A 145 -1.92 3.94 -23.61
C PHE A 145 -1.68 5.38 -24.09
N SER A 146 -1.86 6.33 -23.20
CA SER A 146 -1.69 7.77 -23.47
C SER A 146 -0.97 8.41 -22.28
N PRO A 147 0.38 8.47 -22.32
CA PRO A 147 1.17 8.99 -21.21
C PRO A 147 0.77 10.42 -20.83
N LEU A 148 0.57 10.64 -19.54
CA LEU A 148 0.29 11.95 -18.97
C LEU A 148 1.55 12.82 -19.06
N ASN A 149 1.36 14.11 -19.32
CA ASN A 149 2.44 15.09 -19.18
C ASN A 149 2.80 15.31 -17.69
N SER A 150 3.93 15.98 -17.43
CA SER A 150 4.44 16.19 -16.07
C SER A 150 3.41 16.85 -15.14
N ALA A 151 2.69 17.86 -15.61
CA ALA A 151 1.69 18.57 -14.81
C ALA A 151 0.50 17.66 -14.45
N ALA A 152 -0.01 16.87 -15.40
CA ALA A 152 -1.10 15.93 -15.15
C ALA A 152 -0.63 14.77 -14.24
N MET A 153 0.60 14.27 -14.39
CA MET A 153 1.18 13.26 -13.52
C MET A 153 1.40 13.79 -12.11
N MET A 154 1.82 15.04 -11.94
CA MET A 154 1.93 15.70 -10.64
C MET A 154 0.56 15.79 -9.96
N ALA A 155 -0.48 16.25 -10.67
CA ALA A 155 -1.85 16.28 -10.14
C ALA A 155 -2.36 14.90 -9.76
N TYR A 156 -2.13 13.89 -10.59
CA TYR A 156 -2.44 12.48 -10.27
C TYR A 156 -1.76 12.02 -8.98
N SER A 157 -0.49 12.36 -8.80
CA SER A 157 0.31 11.97 -7.63
C SER A 157 -0.19 12.66 -6.35
N VAL A 158 -0.55 13.94 -6.42
CA VAL A 158 -1.14 14.67 -5.28
C VAL A 158 -2.48 14.05 -4.87
N ILE A 159 -3.36 13.80 -5.84
CA ILE A 159 -4.66 13.16 -5.58
C ILE A 159 -4.46 11.76 -4.99
N GLY A 160 -3.56 10.97 -5.56
CA GLY A 160 -3.22 9.64 -5.04
C GLY A 160 -2.68 9.68 -3.61
N THR A 161 -1.80 10.64 -3.31
CA THR A 161 -1.28 10.86 -1.95
C THR A 161 -2.42 11.13 -0.97
N ILE A 162 -3.36 12.00 -1.31
CA ILE A 162 -4.52 12.31 -0.47
C ILE A 162 -5.39 11.06 -0.26
N VAL A 163 -5.72 10.36 -1.34
CA VAL A 163 -6.60 9.18 -1.29
C VAL A 163 -5.99 8.07 -0.42
N PHE A 164 -4.72 7.71 -0.62
CA PHE A 164 -4.09 6.64 0.17
C PHE A 164 -3.78 7.08 1.61
N SER A 165 -3.54 8.36 1.86
CA SER A 165 -3.51 8.92 3.21
C SER A 165 -4.85 8.74 3.94
N MET A 166 -5.96 8.97 3.24
CA MET A 166 -7.30 8.75 3.80
C MET A 166 -7.62 7.26 4.00
N TYR A 167 -7.12 6.36 3.13
CA TYR A 167 -7.23 4.92 3.34
C TYR A 167 -6.52 4.47 4.61
N ILE A 168 -5.29 4.92 4.86
CA ILE A 168 -4.54 4.61 6.09
C ILE A 168 -5.34 5.04 7.34
N LEU A 169 -5.87 6.26 7.33
CA LEU A 169 -6.72 6.76 8.40
C LEU A 169 -7.96 5.88 8.60
N TYR A 170 -8.64 5.56 7.51
CA TYR A 170 -9.85 4.75 7.48
C TYR A 170 -9.57 3.33 7.98
N ASP A 171 -8.56 2.65 7.45
CA ASP A 171 -8.30 1.24 7.75
C ASP A 171 -7.90 1.04 9.22
N LEU A 172 -7.04 1.89 9.77
CA LEU A 172 -6.70 1.82 11.18
C LEU A 172 -7.89 2.20 12.11
N ASN A 173 -8.78 3.07 11.64
CA ASN A 173 -10.05 3.31 12.32
C ASN A 173 -10.97 2.08 12.28
N GLN A 174 -11.08 1.40 11.13
CA GLN A 174 -11.91 0.20 11.00
C GLN A 174 -11.36 -0.98 11.80
N ILE A 175 -10.03 -1.14 11.89
CA ILE A 175 -9.40 -2.16 12.76
C ILE A 175 -9.83 -1.96 14.21
N LYS A 176 -9.97 -0.72 14.68
CA LYS A 176 -10.43 -0.41 16.03
C LYS A 176 -11.93 -0.68 16.23
N HIS A 177 -12.77 -0.30 15.26
CA HIS A 177 -14.24 -0.32 15.43
C HIS A 177 -14.87 -1.68 15.09
N ARG A 178 -14.25 -2.47 14.22
CA ARG A 178 -14.75 -3.81 13.86
C ARG A 178 -14.24 -4.89 14.81
N ASP A 179 -14.98 -5.98 14.86
CA ASP A 179 -14.54 -7.19 15.55
C ASP A 179 -13.68 -8.02 14.58
N ILE A 180 -12.36 -7.82 14.69
CA ILE A 180 -11.38 -8.52 13.88
C ILE A 180 -10.92 -9.76 14.65
N THR A 181 -11.06 -10.91 14.01
CA THR A 181 -10.58 -12.20 14.53
C THR A 181 -9.14 -12.46 14.05
N ALA A 182 -8.41 -13.33 14.73
CA ALA A 182 -7.00 -13.60 14.48
C ALA A 182 -6.71 -14.07 13.03
N ASP A 183 -7.68 -14.74 12.40
CA ASP A 183 -7.61 -15.21 11.01
C ASP A 183 -7.66 -14.07 9.97
N LEU A 184 -8.11 -12.87 10.35
CA LEU A 184 -8.13 -11.70 9.49
C LEU A 184 -6.86 -10.83 9.60
N ILE A 185 -5.96 -11.12 10.56
CA ILE A 185 -4.74 -10.35 10.75
C ILE A 185 -3.89 -10.24 9.47
N PRO A 186 -3.62 -11.35 8.74
CA PRO A 186 -2.81 -11.25 7.51
C PRO A 186 -3.46 -10.37 6.45
N LEU A 187 -4.79 -10.46 6.29
CA LEU A 187 -5.52 -9.63 5.34
C LEU A 187 -5.47 -8.15 5.71
N MET A 188 -5.64 -7.81 6.98
CA MET A 188 -5.56 -6.40 7.43
C MET A 188 -4.16 -5.83 7.25
N ALA A 189 -3.12 -6.63 7.53
CA ALA A 189 -1.74 -6.24 7.29
C ALA A 189 -1.46 -6.02 5.79
N LEU A 190 -2.01 -6.88 4.93
CA LEU A 190 -1.92 -6.73 3.47
C LEU A 190 -2.57 -5.42 3.00
N THR A 191 -3.75 -5.08 3.53
CA THR A 191 -4.42 -3.82 3.18
C THR A 191 -3.57 -2.61 3.55
N LEU A 192 -3.04 -2.56 4.79
CA LEU A 192 -2.14 -1.49 5.23
C LEU A 192 -0.87 -1.41 4.37
N TYR A 193 -0.34 -2.57 3.94
CA TYR A 193 0.81 -2.62 3.05
C TYR A 193 0.50 -1.99 1.69
N ILE A 194 -0.63 -2.36 1.08
CA ILE A 194 -1.07 -1.80 -0.21
C ILE A 194 -1.24 -0.29 -0.11
N ASP A 195 -1.86 0.22 0.95
CA ASP A 195 -2.05 1.65 1.17
C ASP A 195 -0.71 2.39 1.31
N PHE A 196 0.20 1.84 2.11
CA PHE A 196 1.53 2.41 2.31
C PHE A 196 2.35 2.45 1.01
N ILE A 197 2.37 1.36 0.24
CA ILE A 197 3.12 1.31 -1.02
C ILE A 197 2.54 2.26 -2.05
N ASN A 198 1.22 2.36 -2.16
CA ASN A 198 0.60 3.32 -3.06
C ASN A 198 0.86 4.78 -2.64
N LEU A 199 0.81 5.07 -1.33
CA LEU A 199 1.23 6.37 -0.80
C LEU A 199 2.68 6.68 -1.18
N PHE A 200 3.59 5.73 -0.96
CA PHE A 200 5.00 5.87 -1.31
C PHE A 200 5.22 6.11 -2.80
N ILE A 201 4.57 5.34 -3.70
CA ILE A 201 4.69 5.52 -5.14
C ILE A 201 4.20 6.91 -5.57
N ASN A 202 3.10 7.39 -5.01
CA ASN A 202 2.58 8.72 -5.35
C ASN A 202 3.50 9.83 -4.86
N LEU A 203 4.05 9.72 -3.65
CA LEU A 203 5.05 10.68 -3.14
C LEU A 203 6.36 10.61 -3.93
N LEU A 204 6.80 9.41 -4.31
CA LEU A 204 7.99 9.23 -5.15
C LEU A 204 7.82 9.92 -6.52
N ARG A 205 6.66 9.78 -7.15
CA ARG A 205 6.34 10.49 -8.41
C ARG A 205 6.31 11.99 -8.19
N PHE A 206 5.63 12.44 -7.13
CA PHE A 206 5.53 13.87 -6.81
C PHE A 206 6.91 14.52 -6.62
N PHE A 207 7.73 13.97 -5.72
CA PHE A 207 9.07 14.49 -5.48
C PHE A 207 10.00 14.30 -6.68
N GLY A 208 9.85 13.19 -7.41
CA GLY A 208 10.63 12.91 -8.61
C GLY A 208 10.38 13.93 -9.72
N ILE A 209 9.13 14.33 -9.96
CA ILE A 209 8.81 15.37 -10.94
C ILE A 209 9.29 16.73 -10.44
N LEU A 210 9.05 17.05 -9.17
CA LEU A 210 9.44 18.35 -8.60
C LEU A 210 10.95 18.61 -8.68
N ASN A 211 11.77 17.56 -8.54
CA ASN A 211 13.24 17.68 -8.54
C ASN A 211 13.88 17.36 -9.91
N SER A 212 13.11 16.94 -10.93
CA SER A 212 13.62 16.70 -12.28
C SER A 212 13.57 17.94 -13.18
N ASP A 213 12.86 18.98 -12.76
CA ASP A 213 12.73 20.25 -13.51
C ASP A 213 13.84 21.26 -13.11
N ASP A 214 14.72 20.92 -12.17
CA ASP A 214 15.91 21.69 -11.78
C ASP A 214 17.18 21.08 -12.43
#